data_ad8095a8d869161a7862e9010a6fc60e
#
_entry.id   ad8095a8d869161a7862e9010a6fc60e
#
_cell.length_a   1.000
_cell.length_b   1.000
_cell.length_c   1.000
_cell.angle_alpha   90.00
_cell.angle_beta   90.00
_cell.angle_gamma   90.00
#
_symmetry.space_group_name_H-M   'P 1'
#
loop_
_entity.id
_entity.type
_entity.pdbx_description
1 polymer ?
#
loop_
_entity_poly.entity_id
_entity_poly.type
_entity_poly.pdbx_seq_one_letter_code
_entity_poly.pdbx_strand_id
1 'polypeptide(L)'
;VISTLNSDGTEVMGPGVLMYHYPANDIMNGSLLTVESNHFAVLKSRGAILNVYETGQYPVSTPQRPLIGSMQQAFYGGQSPWQYEVMFVSRAKSVVKAKGVALSRELAELVYDVDYYVHIDTAEDAVKLVTHMPYSGHALTVEALNLYAGPVVEQSVNQLIQVTPLEQVNERIHDITELVRGHLQDFLSIYGIMLNDVKVLVKPRDERMRELISLRAFGLSELDAVRYYVAMKMAEHGLLSAPNMAVGLPFNIGLTGLPASVPGPNGTVTHVVAGQ
;
A
#
# COMPACT_ATOMS: atom_id res chain seq x y z
N VAL A 1 0.82 -12.50 -34.70
CA VAL A 1 1.49 -12.86 -33.43
C VAL A 1 0.73 -12.18 -32.32
N ILE A 2 0.44 -12.93 -31.25
CA ILE A 2 -0.21 -12.46 -30.05
C ILE A 2 0.88 -12.39 -28.97
N SER A 3 1.17 -11.21 -28.48
CA SER A 3 2.22 -11.00 -27.45
C SER A 3 1.90 -9.78 -26.60
N THR A 4 2.66 -9.59 -25.53
CA THR A 4 2.61 -8.38 -24.69
C THR A 4 3.46 -7.25 -25.25
N LEU A 5 4.22 -7.49 -26.33
CA LEU A 5 5.01 -6.49 -27.03
C LEU A 5 4.18 -5.82 -28.13
N ASN A 6 4.16 -4.50 -28.11
CA ASN A 6 3.62 -3.69 -29.20
C ASN A 6 4.51 -3.80 -30.46
N SER A 7 4.00 -3.35 -31.59
CA SER A 7 4.75 -3.31 -32.85
C SER A 7 6.01 -2.44 -32.82
N ASP A 8 6.11 -1.51 -31.89
CA ASP A 8 7.27 -0.64 -31.65
C ASP A 8 8.28 -1.26 -30.64
N GLY A 9 8.01 -2.48 -30.14
CA GLY A 9 8.84 -3.17 -29.18
C GLY A 9 8.62 -2.77 -27.71
N THR A 10 7.64 -1.92 -27.43
CA THR A 10 7.30 -1.55 -26.05
C THR A 10 6.49 -2.65 -25.37
N GLU A 11 6.82 -2.96 -24.12
CA GLU A 11 6.12 -3.94 -23.28
C GLU A 11 4.85 -3.32 -22.69
N VAL A 12 3.69 -3.96 -22.90
CA VAL A 12 2.41 -3.53 -22.32
C VAL A 12 2.29 -3.93 -20.86
N MET A 13 2.89 -5.07 -20.50
CA MET A 13 2.94 -5.59 -19.13
C MET A 13 4.06 -4.91 -18.32
N GLY A 14 4.02 -3.59 -18.22
CA GLY A 14 4.98 -2.81 -17.43
C GLY A 14 4.81 -3.02 -15.91
N PRO A 15 5.69 -2.38 -15.11
CA PRO A 15 5.61 -2.43 -13.65
C PRO A 15 4.21 -2.03 -13.16
N GLY A 16 3.64 -2.82 -12.25
CA GLY A 16 2.32 -2.56 -11.70
C GLY A 16 1.14 -3.08 -12.53
N VAL A 17 1.36 -3.67 -13.69
CA VAL A 17 0.32 -4.38 -14.45
C VAL A 17 0.31 -5.86 -14.03
N LEU A 18 -0.78 -6.30 -13.42
CA LEU A 18 -0.95 -7.69 -12.95
C LEU A 18 -1.54 -8.59 -14.04
N MET A 19 -2.43 -8.06 -14.84
CA MET A 19 -3.11 -8.79 -15.92
C MET A 19 -3.39 -7.84 -17.09
N TYR A 20 -3.28 -8.37 -18.29
CA TYR A 20 -3.60 -7.65 -19.53
C TYR A 20 -4.47 -8.51 -20.45
N HIS A 21 -5.61 -7.97 -20.82
CA HIS A 21 -6.52 -8.59 -21.79
C HIS A 21 -6.12 -8.11 -23.20
N TYR A 22 -5.65 -9.04 -24.01
CA TYR A 22 -5.25 -8.74 -25.39
C TYR A 22 -6.48 -8.26 -26.20
N PRO A 23 -6.41 -7.08 -26.86
CA PRO A 23 -7.60 -6.40 -27.37
C PRO A 23 -8.18 -6.99 -28.68
N ALA A 24 -7.52 -7.95 -29.31
CA ALA A 24 -8.03 -8.54 -30.55
C ALA A 24 -9.14 -9.55 -30.28
N ASN A 25 -10.28 -9.35 -30.92
CA ASN A 25 -11.44 -10.23 -30.84
C ASN A 25 -11.48 -11.29 -31.94
N ASP A 26 -10.55 -11.25 -32.90
CA ASP A 26 -10.48 -12.08 -34.11
C ASP A 26 -9.23 -12.96 -34.13
N ILE A 27 -8.89 -13.52 -32.97
CA ILE A 27 -7.76 -14.44 -32.87
C ILE A 27 -8.12 -15.71 -33.67
N MET A 28 -7.41 -15.92 -34.77
CA MET A 28 -7.64 -17.06 -35.65
C MET A 28 -6.93 -18.32 -35.14
N ASN A 29 -7.48 -19.46 -35.50
CA ASN A 29 -6.80 -20.73 -35.32
C ASN A 29 -5.48 -20.72 -36.11
N GLY A 30 -4.38 -21.12 -35.46
CA GLY A 30 -3.03 -21.04 -36.02
C GLY A 30 -2.29 -19.73 -35.76
N SER A 31 -2.91 -18.75 -35.09
CA SER A 31 -2.20 -17.61 -34.58
C SER A 31 -1.06 -18.02 -33.64
N LEU A 32 0.10 -17.37 -33.74
CA LEU A 32 1.24 -17.62 -32.85
C LEU A 32 1.08 -16.80 -31.56
N LEU A 33 0.99 -17.51 -30.42
CA LEU A 33 1.00 -16.91 -29.09
C LEU A 33 2.43 -16.95 -28.54
N THR A 34 2.98 -15.79 -28.20
CA THR A 34 4.29 -15.66 -27.55
C THR A 34 4.08 -15.23 -26.10
N VAL A 35 4.60 -16.01 -25.17
CA VAL A 35 4.53 -15.78 -23.73
C VAL A 35 5.93 -15.51 -23.21
N GLU A 36 6.16 -14.28 -22.72
CA GLU A 36 7.43 -13.85 -22.19
C GLU A 36 7.77 -14.53 -20.85
N SER A 37 9.03 -14.45 -20.42
CA SER A 37 9.59 -15.25 -19.32
C SER A 37 8.90 -15.09 -17.97
N ASN A 38 8.30 -13.97 -17.68
CA ASN A 38 7.62 -13.72 -16.39
C ASN A 38 6.10 -13.64 -16.52
N HIS A 39 5.53 -14.34 -17.51
CA HIS A 39 4.10 -14.27 -17.73
C HIS A 39 3.48 -15.67 -17.84
N PHE A 40 2.19 -15.71 -17.55
CA PHE A 40 1.27 -16.74 -18.03
C PHE A 40 0.39 -16.15 -19.13
N ALA A 41 -0.07 -16.97 -20.05
CA ALA A 41 -1.16 -16.61 -20.96
C ALA A 41 -2.32 -17.56 -20.77
N VAL A 42 -3.47 -17.03 -20.40
CA VAL A 42 -4.71 -17.77 -20.21
C VAL A 42 -5.55 -17.63 -21.47
N LEU A 43 -5.79 -18.73 -22.15
CA LEU A 43 -6.64 -18.79 -23.34
C LEU A 43 -8.07 -19.12 -22.93
N LYS A 44 -9.00 -18.26 -23.32
CA LYS A 44 -10.44 -18.44 -23.09
C LYS A 44 -11.19 -18.52 -24.42
N SER A 45 -12.32 -19.15 -24.41
CA SER A 45 -13.31 -19.05 -25.48
C SER A 45 -14.72 -19.14 -24.90
N ARG A 46 -15.57 -18.18 -25.24
CA ARG A 46 -16.95 -18.09 -24.76
C ARG A 46 -17.08 -18.25 -23.23
N GLY A 47 -16.17 -17.61 -22.50
CA GLY A 47 -16.14 -17.65 -21.04
C GLY A 47 -15.50 -18.90 -20.42
N ALA A 48 -15.19 -19.94 -21.19
CA ALA A 48 -14.51 -21.14 -20.70
C ALA A 48 -13.00 -21.00 -20.84
N ILE A 49 -12.25 -21.41 -19.82
CA ILE A 49 -10.79 -21.53 -19.88
C ILE A 49 -10.46 -22.76 -20.73
N LEU A 50 -9.66 -22.57 -21.76
CA LEU A 50 -9.22 -23.67 -22.64
C LEU A 50 -7.86 -24.21 -22.25
N ASN A 51 -6.91 -23.30 -21.98
CA ASN A 51 -5.55 -23.65 -21.60
C ASN A 51 -4.85 -22.50 -20.89
N VAL A 52 -3.78 -22.81 -20.17
CA VAL A 52 -2.83 -21.85 -19.62
C VAL A 52 -1.44 -22.19 -20.16
N TYR A 53 -0.80 -21.20 -20.75
CA TYR A 53 0.53 -21.33 -21.32
C TYR A 53 1.54 -20.64 -20.44
N GLU A 54 2.66 -21.30 -20.24
CA GLU A 54 3.85 -20.72 -19.62
C GLU A 54 4.77 -20.11 -20.68
N THR A 55 5.96 -19.68 -20.28
CA THR A 55 6.96 -19.11 -21.21
C THR A 55 7.17 -19.95 -22.46
N GLY A 56 7.10 -19.33 -23.61
CA GLY A 56 7.32 -20.01 -24.89
C GLY A 56 6.47 -19.47 -26.04
N GLN A 57 6.51 -20.20 -27.14
CA GLN A 57 5.72 -19.91 -28.33
C GLN A 57 4.79 -21.09 -28.65
N TYR A 58 3.53 -20.79 -28.84
CA TYR A 58 2.49 -21.80 -29.01
C TYR A 58 1.55 -21.43 -30.16
N PRO A 59 1.20 -22.39 -31.02
CA PRO A 59 0.11 -22.15 -31.96
C PRO A 59 -1.23 -22.18 -31.19
N VAL A 60 -2.05 -21.17 -31.39
CA VAL A 60 -3.43 -21.16 -30.88
C VAL A 60 -4.20 -22.18 -31.71
N SER A 61 -4.58 -23.30 -31.10
CA SER A 61 -5.36 -24.34 -31.74
C SER A 61 -6.64 -24.62 -30.97
N THR A 62 -7.74 -24.83 -31.70
CA THR A 62 -8.95 -25.41 -31.15
C THR A 62 -8.64 -26.78 -30.58
N PRO A 63 -9.07 -27.13 -29.35
CA PRO A 63 -8.97 -28.52 -28.90
C PRO A 63 -9.67 -29.40 -29.92
N GLN A 64 -8.93 -30.27 -30.60
CA GLN A 64 -9.46 -31.17 -31.61
C GLN A 64 -10.33 -32.23 -30.91
N ARG A 65 -11.64 -32.01 -30.91
CA ARG A 65 -12.57 -33.16 -30.92
C ARG A 65 -12.68 -33.61 -32.39
N PRO A 66 -12.18 -34.81 -32.76
CA PRO A 66 -11.82 -35.15 -34.14
C PRO A 66 -12.97 -35.25 -35.13
N LEU A 67 -14.21 -35.03 -34.78
CA LEU A 67 -15.38 -35.24 -35.65
C LEU A 67 -16.32 -34.03 -35.80
N ILE A 68 -16.15 -32.98 -35.02
CA ILE A 68 -17.04 -31.80 -35.07
C ILE A 68 -16.35 -30.59 -35.68
N GLY A 69 -15.00 -30.47 -35.57
CA GLY A 69 -14.24 -29.33 -36.05
C GLY A 69 -14.22 -29.17 -37.56
N SER A 70 -14.10 -30.26 -38.30
CA SER A 70 -14.03 -30.22 -39.77
C SER A 70 -15.36 -29.89 -40.46
N MET A 71 -16.48 -30.32 -39.89
CA MET A 71 -17.81 -29.94 -40.42
C MET A 71 -18.17 -28.48 -40.11
N GLN A 72 -17.78 -27.97 -38.96
CA GLN A 72 -18.03 -26.56 -38.62
C GLN A 72 -17.16 -25.58 -39.44
N GLN A 73 -15.91 -25.92 -39.74
CA GLN A 73 -15.07 -25.12 -40.63
C GLN A 73 -15.65 -24.98 -42.06
N ALA A 74 -16.29 -25.99 -42.57
CA ALA A 74 -16.92 -25.96 -43.89
C ALA A 74 -18.16 -25.05 -43.91
N PHE A 75 -18.91 -24.97 -42.83
CA PHE A 75 -20.11 -24.10 -42.74
C PHE A 75 -19.81 -22.62 -42.55
N TYR A 76 -18.63 -22.24 -42.03
CA TYR A 76 -18.28 -20.86 -41.71
C TYR A 76 -17.20 -20.26 -42.63
N GLY A 77 -17.03 -20.82 -43.83
CA GLY A 77 -16.13 -20.23 -44.83
C GLY A 77 -14.66 -20.14 -44.44
N GLY A 78 -14.20 -21.10 -43.59
CA GLY A 78 -12.81 -21.09 -43.08
C GLY A 78 -12.54 -20.18 -41.90
N GLN A 79 -13.51 -19.40 -41.45
CA GLN A 79 -13.40 -18.65 -40.21
C GLN A 79 -13.79 -19.52 -39.02
N SER A 80 -12.95 -19.57 -38.00
CA SER A 80 -13.29 -20.29 -36.77
C SER A 80 -14.46 -19.58 -36.08
N PRO A 81 -15.58 -20.30 -35.76
CA PRO A 81 -16.69 -19.72 -35.02
C PRO A 81 -16.33 -19.45 -33.56
N TRP A 82 -15.11 -19.76 -33.16
CA TRP A 82 -14.60 -19.59 -31.81
C TRP A 82 -13.94 -18.23 -31.68
N GLN A 83 -14.54 -17.39 -30.86
CA GLN A 83 -13.88 -16.16 -30.41
C GLN A 83 -12.93 -16.56 -29.29
N TYR A 84 -11.65 -16.39 -29.52
CA TYR A 84 -10.61 -16.60 -28.50
C TYR A 84 -10.30 -15.28 -27.82
N GLU A 85 -10.10 -15.35 -26.54
CA GLU A 85 -9.59 -14.28 -25.71
C GLU A 85 -8.28 -14.75 -25.08
N VAL A 86 -7.28 -13.87 -25.06
CA VAL A 86 -5.99 -14.14 -24.40
C VAL A 86 -5.80 -13.12 -23.31
N MET A 87 -5.53 -13.61 -22.11
CA MET A 87 -5.19 -12.80 -20.96
C MET A 87 -3.78 -13.13 -20.49
N PHE A 88 -2.91 -12.14 -20.52
CA PHE A 88 -1.56 -12.27 -19.97
C PHE A 88 -1.59 -11.92 -18.48
N VAL A 89 -0.91 -12.72 -17.66
CA VAL A 89 -0.83 -12.56 -16.21
C VAL A 89 0.64 -12.46 -15.83
N SER A 90 1.00 -11.41 -15.11
CA SER A 90 2.38 -11.19 -14.64
C SER A 90 2.69 -12.07 -13.44
N ARG A 91 3.85 -12.74 -13.47
CA ARG A 91 4.44 -13.47 -12.34
C ARG A 91 5.37 -12.59 -11.50
N ALA A 92 5.71 -11.41 -12.02
CA ALA A 92 6.62 -10.50 -11.33
C ALA A 92 6.02 -10.01 -10.01
N LYS A 93 6.88 -9.86 -9.00
CA LYS A 93 6.47 -9.26 -7.73
C LYS A 93 6.14 -7.79 -7.94
N SER A 94 4.97 -7.39 -7.48
CA SER A 94 4.48 -6.02 -7.55
C SER A 94 4.20 -5.49 -6.15
N VAL A 95 4.41 -4.19 -5.95
CA VAL A 95 4.06 -3.51 -4.70
C VAL A 95 2.75 -2.76 -4.88
N VAL A 96 1.85 -2.94 -3.92
CA VAL A 96 0.59 -2.20 -3.82
C VAL A 96 0.68 -1.28 -2.62
N LYS A 97 0.22 -0.05 -2.78
CA LYS A 97 0.30 0.98 -1.74
C LYS A 97 -1.10 1.40 -1.30
N ALA A 98 -1.40 1.17 -0.03
CA ALA A 98 -2.61 1.64 0.61
C ALA A 98 -2.27 2.72 1.63
N LYS A 99 -3.06 3.79 1.67
CA LYS A 99 -2.90 4.91 2.60
C LYS A 99 -4.25 5.30 3.15
N GLY A 100 -4.24 5.75 4.39
CA GLY A 100 -5.47 6.21 5.01
C GLY A 100 -5.22 6.91 6.33
N VAL A 101 -6.33 7.19 7.01
CA VAL A 101 -6.36 7.84 8.31
C VAL A 101 -7.10 6.94 9.29
N ALA A 102 -6.55 6.77 10.48
CA ALA A 102 -7.17 6.05 11.59
C ALA A 102 -7.23 6.96 12.81
N LEU A 103 -8.14 6.66 13.73
CA LEU A 103 -8.26 7.38 15.01
C LEU A 103 -7.76 6.49 16.13
N SER A 104 -6.85 7.01 16.98
CA SER A 104 -6.44 6.35 18.22
C SER A 104 -7.60 6.28 19.21
N ARG A 105 -7.38 5.58 20.32
CA ARG A 105 -8.35 5.54 21.43
C ARG A 105 -8.72 6.94 21.96
N GLU A 106 -7.79 7.88 21.92
CA GLU A 106 -7.97 9.29 22.31
C GLU A 106 -8.53 10.16 21.18
N LEU A 107 -8.98 9.56 20.07
CA LEU A 107 -9.47 10.24 18.88
C LEU A 107 -8.42 11.12 18.17
N ALA A 108 -7.14 10.86 18.39
CA ALA A 108 -6.06 11.50 17.64
C ALA A 108 -5.95 10.92 16.23
N GLU A 109 -5.85 11.79 15.22
CA GLU A 109 -5.69 11.36 13.84
C GLU A 109 -4.28 10.82 13.57
N LEU A 110 -4.23 9.60 13.06
CA LEU A 110 -3.03 8.92 12.63
C LEU A 110 -3.11 8.64 11.12
N VAL A 111 -2.05 8.93 10.40
CA VAL A 111 -1.91 8.54 9.00
C VAL A 111 -1.19 7.20 8.95
N TYR A 112 -1.73 6.26 8.20
CA TYR A 112 -1.05 5.01 7.93
C TYR A 112 -0.66 4.88 6.46
N ASP A 113 0.50 4.30 6.21
CA ASP A 113 0.98 3.83 4.92
C ASP A 113 1.20 2.32 5.02
N VAL A 114 0.58 1.56 4.13
CA VAL A 114 0.74 0.10 4.05
C VAL A 114 1.23 -0.26 2.65
N ASP A 115 2.46 -0.77 2.58
CA ASP A 115 3.00 -1.35 1.37
C ASP A 115 2.93 -2.87 1.48
N TYR A 116 2.24 -3.52 0.54
CA TYR A 116 2.17 -4.97 0.48
C TYR A 116 2.62 -5.48 -0.88
N TYR A 117 3.33 -6.61 -0.85
CA TYR A 117 3.98 -7.18 -2.02
C TYR A 117 3.24 -8.43 -2.45
N VAL A 118 2.89 -8.50 -3.72
CA VAL A 118 2.06 -9.55 -4.29
C VAL A 118 2.68 -10.12 -5.55
N HIS A 119 2.35 -11.38 -5.85
CA HIS A 119 2.65 -12.01 -7.14
C HIS A 119 1.66 -13.13 -7.43
N ILE A 120 1.65 -13.62 -8.66
CA ILE A 120 0.92 -14.81 -9.08
C ILE A 120 1.95 -15.92 -9.33
N ASP A 121 1.84 -17.03 -8.62
CA ASP A 121 2.88 -18.05 -8.61
C ASP A 121 2.60 -19.18 -9.61
N THR A 122 1.39 -19.69 -9.65
CA THR A 122 1.03 -20.89 -10.43
C THR A 122 0.04 -20.58 -11.55
N ALA A 123 -0.02 -21.50 -12.52
CA ALA A 123 -1.03 -21.46 -13.59
C ALA A 123 -2.47 -21.49 -13.04
N GLU A 124 -2.69 -22.25 -11.96
CA GLU A 124 -4.00 -22.31 -11.28
C GLU A 124 -4.37 -20.95 -10.66
N ASP A 125 -3.40 -20.27 -10.06
CA ASP A 125 -3.60 -18.94 -9.51
C ASP A 125 -3.90 -17.91 -10.61
N ALA A 126 -3.24 -18.01 -11.77
CA ALA A 126 -3.55 -17.17 -12.92
C ALA A 126 -5.00 -17.38 -13.40
N VAL A 127 -5.50 -18.61 -13.38
CA VAL A 127 -6.90 -18.93 -13.70
C VAL A 127 -7.85 -18.29 -12.68
N LYS A 128 -7.56 -18.38 -11.38
CA LYS A 128 -8.37 -17.74 -10.33
C LYS A 128 -8.43 -16.23 -10.54
N LEU A 129 -7.29 -15.58 -10.84
CA LEU A 129 -7.22 -14.15 -11.10
C LEU A 129 -8.13 -13.75 -12.25
N VAL A 130 -7.96 -14.40 -13.40
CA VAL A 130 -8.73 -14.13 -14.63
C VAL A 130 -10.24 -14.40 -14.45
N THR A 131 -10.61 -15.38 -13.61
CA THR A 131 -12.00 -15.79 -13.43
C THR A 131 -12.73 -14.92 -12.42
N HIS A 132 -12.07 -14.53 -11.33
CA HIS A 132 -12.74 -13.95 -10.18
C HIS A 132 -12.44 -12.49 -9.96
N MET A 133 -11.25 -11.98 -10.39
CA MET A 133 -10.88 -10.59 -10.14
C MET A 133 -11.58 -9.66 -11.13
N PRO A 134 -12.40 -8.70 -10.66
CA PRO A 134 -12.98 -7.70 -11.54
C PRO A 134 -11.90 -6.72 -12.02
N TYR A 135 -12.00 -6.33 -13.28
CA TYR A 135 -11.16 -5.31 -13.90
C TYR A 135 -11.96 -4.50 -14.90
N SER A 136 -11.47 -3.30 -15.23
CA SER A 136 -12.06 -2.42 -16.24
C SER A 136 -11.05 -2.14 -17.36
N GLY A 137 -11.54 -1.95 -18.59
CA GLY A 137 -10.68 -1.76 -19.76
C GLY A 137 -9.94 -3.04 -20.14
N HIS A 138 -8.65 -2.93 -20.43
CA HIS A 138 -7.82 -4.04 -20.89
C HIS A 138 -6.75 -4.49 -19.88
N ALA A 139 -6.66 -3.87 -18.71
CA ALA A 139 -5.62 -4.20 -17.73
C ALA A 139 -6.16 -4.18 -16.30
N LEU A 140 -5.60 -5.06 -15.48
CA LEU A 140 -5.68 -4.99 -14.03
C LEU A 140 -4.35 -4.47 -13.51
N THR A 141 -4.36 -3.30 -12.89
CA THR A 141 -3.19 -2.69 -12.27
C THR A 141 -3.20 -2.86 -10.76
N VAL A 142 -2.05 -2.59 -10.11
CA VAL A 142 -1.95 -2.59 -8.64
C VAL A 142 -2.87 -1.52 -8.01
N GLU A 143 -3.09 -0.40 -8.68
CA GLU A 143 -4.03 0.63 -8.24
C GLU A 143 -5.48 0.11 -8.29
N ALA A 144 -5.85 -0.60 -9.36
CA ALA A 144 -7.16 -1.22 -9.48
C ALA A 144 -7.35 -2.32 -8.42
N LEU A 145 -6.32 -3.14 -8.15
CA LEU A 145 -6.35 -4.11 -7.06
C LEU A 145 -6.58 -3.42 -5.72
N ASN A 146 -5.92 -2.28 -5.47
CA ASN A 146 -6.06 -1.55 -4.22
C ASN A 146 -7.48 -0.98 -3.98
N LEU A 147 -8.28 -0.77 -5.02
CA LEU A 147 -9.69 -0.38 -4.85
C LEU A 147 -10.49 -1.45 -4.11
N TYR A 148 -10.13 -2.73 -4.27
CA TYR A 148 -10.79 -3.86 -3.60
C TYR A 148 -10.09 -4.26 -2.30
N ALA A 149 -8.79 -4.24 -2.26
CA ALA A 149 -8.00 -4.63 -1.09
C ALA A 149 -7.85 -3.50 -0.05
N GLY A 150 -7.93 -2.23 -0.48
CA GLY A 150 -7.81 -1.07 0.40
C GLY A 150 -8.78 -1.06 1.57
N PRO A 151 -10.08 -1.35 1.40
CA PRO A 151 -11.03 -1.47 2.50
C PRO A 151 -10.66 -2.55 3.52
N VAL A 152 -10.04 -3.66 3.08
CA VAL A 152 -9.56 -4.73 3.98
C VAL A 152 -8.40 -4.22 4.84
N VAL A 153 -7.47 -3.47 4.24
CA VAL A 153 -6.37 -2.81 4.97
C VAL A 153 -6.92 -1.80 5.95
N GLU A 154 -7.82 -0.93 5.52
CA GLU A 154 -8.44 0.11 6.36
C GLU A 154 -9.15 -0.50 7.57
N GLN A 155 -9.97 -1.52 7.37
CA GLN A 155 -10.65 -2.21 8.45
C GLN A 155 -9.66 -2.84 9.43
N SER A 156 -8.62 -3.50 8.93
CA SER A 156 -7.61 -4.17 9.76
C SER A 156 -6.81 -3.19 10.62
N VAL A 157 -6.39 -2.08 10.01
CA VAL A 157 -5.65 -1.02 10.73
C VAL A 157 -6.53 -0.38 11.79
N ASN A 158 -7.76 0.02 11.43
CA ASN A 158 -8.68 0.67 12.35
C ASN A 158 -9.07 -0.23 13.52
N GLN A 159 -9.22 -1.53 13.31
CA GLN A 159 -9.60 -2.48 14.36
C GLN A 159 -8.65 -2.46 15.57
N LEU A 160 -7.35 -2.31 15.35
CA LEU A 160 -6.37 -2.22 16.43
C LEU A 160 -6.08 -0.79 16.87
N ILE A 161 -5.98 0.16 15.94
CA ILE A 161 -5.61 1.54 16.27
C ILE A 161 -6.66 2.19 17.17
N GLN A 162 -7.95 2.01 16.90
CA GLN A 162 -9.04 2.61 17.68
C GLN A 162 -9.09 2.19 19.16
N VAL A 163 -8.50 1.05 19.51
CA VAL A 163 -8.42 0.57 20.91
C VAL A 163 -7.04 0.77 21.53
N THR A 164 -6.08 1.28 20.75
CA THR A 164 -4.70 1.45 21.18
C THR A 164 -4.46 2.91 21.60
N PRO A 165 -3.88 3.12 22.81
CA PRO A 165 -3.43 4.45 23.21
C PRO A 165 -2.39 4.97 22.23
N LEU A 166 -2.45 6.29 21.95
CA LEU A 166 -1.57 6.94 20.98
C LEU A 166 -0.08 6.66 21.23
N GLU A 167 0.33 6.66 22.48
CA GLU A 167 1.72 6.41 22.91
C GLU A 167 2.19 4.97 22.67
N GLN A 168 1.26 4.01 22.62
CA GLN A 168 1.55 2.58 22.42
C GLN A 168 1.43 2.13 20.96
N VAL A 169 1.03 3.01 20.05
CA VAL A 169 0.83 2.62 18.63
C VAL A 169 2.11 2.06 18.02
N ASN A 170 3.27 2.67 18.30
CA ASN A 170 4.55 2.20 17.78
C ASN A 170 4.95 0.82 18.36
N GLU A 171 4.62 0.55 19.61
CA GLU A 171 4.88 -0.74 20.24
C GLU A 171 4.00 -1.85 19.64
N ARG A 172 2.80 -1.47 19.20
CA ARG A 172 1.82 -2.39 18.59
C ARG A 172 1.91 -2.48 17.07
N ILE A 173 2.91 -1.86 16.45
CA ILE A 173 3.04 -1.88 14.98
C ILE A 173 3.16 -3.31 14.43
N HIS A 174 3.79 -4.20 15.18
CA HIS A 174 3.91 -5.61 14.82
C HIS A 174 2.54 -6.31 14.81
N ASP A 175 1.73 -6.10 15.85
CA ASP A 175 0.37 -6.68 15.95
C ASP A 175 -0.52 -6.17 14.82
N ILE A 176 -0.43 -4.87 14.49
CA ILE A 176 -1.15 -4.26 13.37
C ILE A 176 -0.70 -4.90 12.05
N THR A 177 0.59 -5.08 11.86
CA THR A 177 1.15 -5.68 10.64
C THR A 177 0.66 -7.11 10.45
N GLU A 178 0.67 -7.93 11.50
CA GLU A 178 0.22 -9.32 11.43
C GLU A 178 -1.29 -9.43 11.19
N LEU A 179 -2.09 -8.53 11.76
CA LEU A 179 -3.53 -8.50 11.50
C LEU A 179 -3.82 -8.13 10.05
N VAL A 180 -3.15 -7.09 9.53
CA VAL A 180 -3.26 -6.68 8.12
C VAL A 180 -2.81 -7.81 7.21
N ARG A 181 -1.70 -8.48 7.52
CA ARG A 181 -1.18 -9.63 6.76
C ARG A 181 -2.21 -10.75 6.69
N GLY A 182 -2.78 -11.15 7.81
CA GLY A 182 -3.77 -12.23 7.88
C GLY A 182 -5.00 -11.94 7.02
N HIS A 183 -5.61 -10.78 7.19
CA HIS A 183 -6.81 -10.41 6.44
C HIS A 183 -6.53 -10.21 4.94
N LEU A 184 -5.38 -9.62 4.56
CA LEU A 184 -4.99 -9.49 3.16
C LEU A 184 -4.73 -10.85 2.52
N GLN A 185 -4.06 -11.77 3.22
CA GLN A 185 -3.79 -13.12 2.71
C GLN A 185 -5.07 -13.87 2.44
N ASP A 186 -6.03 -13.83 3.36
CA ASP A 186 -7.35 -14.46 3.18
C ASP A 186 -8.10 -13.85 1.99
N PHE A 187 -8.10 -12.53 1.88
CA PHE A 187 -8.75 -11.83 0.78
C PHE A 187 -8.11 -12.14 -0.58
N LEU A 188 -6.79 -12.00 -0.69
CA LEU A 188 -6.05 -12.14 -1.94
C LEU A 188 -6.03 -13.59 -2.45
N SER A 189 -6.05 -14.57 -1.55
CA SER A 189 -6.02 -16.00 -1.90
C SER A 189 -7.23 -16.42 -2.75
N ILE A 190 -8.39 -15.78 -2.56
CA ILE A 190 -9.61 -16.02 -3.34
C ILE A 190 -9.37 -15.74 -4.83
N TYR A 191 -8.52 -14.76 -5.12
CA TYR A 191 -8.18 -14.32 -6.47
C TYR A 191 -6.88 -14.95 -7.00
N GLY A 192 -6.30 -15.92 -6.30
CA GLY A 192 -5.02 -16.52 -6.70
C GLY A 192 -3.83 -15.59 -6.58
N ILE A 193 -3.92 -14.56 -5.75
CA ILE A 193 -2.83 -13.61 -5.51
C ILE A 193 -2.11 -13.99 -4.23
N MET A 194 -0.81 -14.26 -4.32
CA MET A 194 0.03 -14.55 -3.17
C MET A 194 0.56 -13.27 -2.54
N LEU A 195 0.43 -13.16 -1.21
CA LEU A 195 1.01 -12.11 -0.41
C LEU A 195 2.42 -12.52 0.04
N ASN A 196 3.43 -11.73 -0.33
CA ASN A 196 4.83 -12.00 0.03
C ASN A 196 5.23 -11.32 1.34
N ASP A 197 4.92 -10.03 1.44
CA ASP A 197 5.30 -9.22 2.59
C ASP A 197 4.35 -8.05 2.78
N VAL A 198 4.27 -7.54 4.01
CA VAL A 198 3.49 -6.36 4.39
C VAL A 198 4.35 -5.46 5.26
N LYS A 199 4.36 -4.19 4.94
CA LYS A 199 5.02 -3.14 5.73
C LYS A 199 3.98 -2.11 6.13
N VAL A 200 3.87 -1.86 7.42
CA VAL A 200 2.95 -0.88 7.98
C VAL A 200 3.74 0.24 8.64
N LEU A 201 3.43 1.46 8.28
CA LEU A 201 3.92 2.67 8.94
C LEU A 201 2.73 3.47 9.44
N VAL A 202 2.77 3.86 10.71
CA VAL A 202 1.75 4.70 11.32
C VAL A 202 2.43 5.89 11.96
N LYS A 203 1.90 7.09 11.73
CA LYS A 203 2.43 8.33 12.30
C LYS A 203 1.30 9.31 12.61
N PRO A 204 1.43 10.14 13.64
CA PRO A 204 0.48 11.21 13.90
C PRO A 204 0.38 12.15 12.69
N ARG A 205 -0.85 12.55 12.35
CA ARG A 205 -1.10 13.50 11.26
C ARG A 205 -0.61 14.90 11.64
N ASP A 206 -0.86 15.31 12.89
CA ASP A 206 -0.43 16.62 13.41
C ASP A 206 1.03 16.56 13.90
N GLU A 207 1.83 17.51 13.44
CA GLU A 207 3.23 17.67 13.86
C GLU A 207 3.36 17.98 15.34
N ARG A 208 2.44 18.78 15.89
CA ARG A 208 2.36 19.10 17.32
C ARG A 208 2.19 17.85 18.18
N MET A 209 1.37 16.90 17.71
CA MET A 209 1.18 15.63 18.39
C MET A 209 2.47 14.80 18.40
N ARG A 210 3.26 14.83 17.31
CA ARG A 210 4.57 14.17 17.25
C ARG A 210 5.56 14.77 18.25
N GLU A 211 5.58 16.09 18.39
CA GLU A 211 6.42 16.78 19.37
C GLU A 211 6.04 16.38 20.81
N LEU A 212 4.75 16.33 21.13
CA LEU A 212 4.27 15.89 22.45
C LEU A 212 4.64 14.45 22.78
N ILE A 213 4.49 13.53 21.81
CA ILE A 213 4.88 12.13 22.00
C ILE A 213 6.38 12.02 22.23
N SER A 214 7.20 12.79 21.49
CA SER A 214 8.66 12.77 21.68
C SER A 214 9.06 13.24 23.07
N LEU A 215 8.40 14.24 23.62
CA LEU A 215 8.65 14.72 24.99
C LEU A 215 8.37 13.65 26.05
N ARG A 216 7.32 12.85 25.85
CA ARG A 216 7.03 11.68 26.72
C ARG A 216 8.10 10.59 26.63
N ALA A 217 8.66 10.36 25.44
CA ALA A 217 9.75 9.41 25.26
C ALA A 217 11.02 9.77 26.05
N PHE A 218 11.18 11.06 26.43
CA PHE A 218 12.23 11.53 27.34
C PHE A 218 11.87 11.37 28.82
N GLY A 219 10.80 10.66 29.17
CA GLY A 219 10.43 10.36 30.56
C GLY A 219 9.61 11.46 31.25
N LEU A 220 9.12 12.45 30.52
CA LEU A 220 8.23 13.47 31.08
C LEU A 220 6.84 12.87 31.33
N SER A 221 6.23 13.26 32.47
CA SER A 221 4.83 12.93 32.72
C SER A 221 3.93 13.60 31.65
N GLU A 222 2.72 13.08 31.45
CA GLU A 222 1.76 13.65 30.51
C GLU A 222 1.52 15.14 30.74
N LEU A 223 1.33 15.52 32.00
CA LEU A 223 1.11 16.89 32.40
C LEU A 223 2.35 17.77 32.15
N ASP A 224 3.54 17.24 32.44
CA ASP A 224 4.79 17.98 32.27
C ASP A 224 5.17 18.13 30.78
N ALA A 225 4.88 17.10 29.96
CA ALA A 225 5.06 17.20 28.51
C ALA A 225 4.18 18.28 27.89
N VAL A 226 2.90 18.37 28.29
CA VAL A 226 1.98 19.41 27.82
C VAL A 226 2.47 20.81 28.29
N ARG A 227 2.87 20.90 29.53
CA ARG A 227 3.40 22.18 30.10
C ARG A 227 4.65 22.61 29.34
N TYR A 228 5.62 21.73 29.17
CA TYR A 228 6.85 22.03 28.44
C TYR A 228 6.55 22.44 26.99
N TYR A 229 5.64 21.74 26.31
CA TYR A 229 5.22 22.11 24.98
C TYR A 229 4.59 23.49 24.90
N VAL A 230 3.70 23.84 25.83
CA VAL A 230 3.09 25.18 25.91
C VAL A 230 4.15 26.24 26.16
N ALA A 231 5.07 25.99 27.09
CA ALA A 231 6.17 26.92 27.39
C ALA A 231 7.08 27.15 26.17
N MET A 232 7.42 26.09 25.45
CA MET A 232 8.22 26.16 24.24
C MET A 232 7.51 26.97 23.13
N LYS A 233 6.22 26.74 22.91
CA LYS A 233 5.44 27.52 21.95
C LYS A 233 5.27 28.99 22.34
N MET A 234 5.10 29.26 23.61
CA MET A 234 5.10 30.65 24.10
C MET A 234 6.46 31.35 23.88
N ALA A 235 7.57 30.64 24.06
CA ALA A 235 8.90 31.16 23.78
C ALA A 235 9.11 31.44 22.28
N GLU A 236 8.71 30.52 21.41
CA GLU A 236 8.78 30.71 19.96
C GLU A 236 7.99 31.91 19.46
N HIS A 237 6.86 32.22 20.10
CA HIS A 237 6.04 33.39 19.78
C HIS A 237 6.45 34.66 20.54
N GLY A 238 7.56 34.64 21.27
CA GLY A 238 8.05 35.82 22.01
C GLY A 238 7.23 36.19 23.23
N LEU A 239 6.27 35.35 23.63
CA LEU A 239 5.37 35.64 24.76
C LEU A 239 6.03 35.41 26.13
N LEU A 240 7.16 34.73 26.21
CA LEU A 240 7.96 34.55 27.44
C LEU A 240 8.92 35.69 27.72
N SER A 241 8.98 36.69 26.86
CA SER A 241 9.85 37.87 27.07
C SER A 241 9.27 38.93 28.02
N ALA A 242 8.05 38.73 28.53
CA ALA A 242 7.44 39.65 29.49
C ALA A 242 7.87 39.28 30.92
N PRO A 243 8.53 40.20 31.66
CA PRO A 243 9.08 39.92 32.99
C PRO A 243 8.04 39.55 34.07
N ASN A 244 6.75 39.66 33.75
CA ASN A 244 5.66 39.40 34.70
C ASN A 244 4.98 38.04 34.54
N MET A 245 5.35 37.20 33.54
CA MET A 245 4.76 35.89 33.39
C MET A 245 5.48 34.75 34.11
N ALA A 246 6.73 34.98 34.53
CA ALA A 246 7.52 33.97 35.25
C ALA A 246 6.96 33.65 36.67
N VAL A 247 6.13 34.54 37.24
CA VAL A 247 5.60 34.41 38.60
C VAL A 247 4.30 33.56 38.66
N GLY A 248 3.64 33.32 37.53
CA GLY A 248 2.36 32.62 37.49
C GLY A 248 2.41 31.14 37.01
N LEU A 249 3.54 30.69 36.56
CA LEU A 249 3.69 29.30 36.14
C LEU A 249 4.21 28.46 37.32
N PRO A 250 3.49 27.42 37.74
CA PRO A 250 3.93 26.59 38.88
C PRO A 250 5.04 25.61 38.45
N PHE A 251 6.06 26.12 37.75
CA PHE A 251 7.19 25.32 37.30
C PHE A 251 8.41 25.60 38.16
N ASN A 252 8.63 24.77 39.12
CA ASN A 252 9.96 24.61 39.67
C ASN A 252 10.72 23.63 38.75
N ILE A 253 11.04 24.09 37.52
CA ILE A 253 12.03 23.39 36.72
C ILE A 253 13.35 23.70 37.44
N GLY A 254 13.89 22.76 38.18
CA GLY A 254 15.22 22.81 38.74
C GLY A 254 16.27 22.96 37.63
N LEU A 255 16.40 24.13 37.05
CA LEU A 255 17.52 24.55 36.22
C LEU A 255 18.74 24.81 37.11
N THR A 256 19.11 23.83 37.93
CA THR A 256 20.39 23.77 38.57
C THR A 256 21.43 23.41 37.53
N GLY A 257 21.99 24.39 36.85
CA GLY A 257 23.11 24.17 35.94
C GLY A 257 23.35 25.15 34.81
N LEU A 258 22.52 26.19 34.65
CA LEU A 258 22.83 27.24 33.68
C LEU A 258 23.39 28.47 34.39
N PRO A 259 24.55 29.01 33.96
CA PRO A 259 25.07 30.26 34.53
C PRO A 259 24.12 31.40 34.21
N ALA A 260 23.59 32.03 35.25
CA ALA A 260 22.77 33.23 35.12
C ALA A 260 23.66 34.43 34.72
N SER A 261 23.84 34.60 33.41
CA SER A 261 24.36 35.84 32.84
C SER A 261 23.52 36.24 31.64
N VAL A 262 22.55 37.12 31.90
CA VAL A 262 21.84 37.80 30.80
C VAL A 262 22.49 39.21 30.73
N PRO A 263 23.13 39.57 29.61
CA PRO A 263 23.59 40.95 29.44
C PRO A 263 22.37 41.84 29.26
N GLY A 264 22.20 42.79 30.17
CA GLY A 264 21.23 43.87 30.00
C GLY A 264 21.65 44.83 28.86
N PRO A 265 20.71 45.60 28.31
CA PRO A 265 20.94 46.45 27.13
C PRO A 265 21.98 47.58 27.34
N ASN A 266 22.55 47.77 28.54
CA ASN A 266 23.55 48.77 28.83
C ASN A 266 24.83 48.23 29.49
N GLY A 267 25.17 46.97 29.31
CA GLY A 267 26.50 46.44 29.65
C GLY A 267 26.84 46.37 31.15
N THR A 268 25.91 46.51 32.08
CA THR A 268 26.12 46.39 33.53
C THR A 268 25.69 45.00 34.00
N VAL A 269 26.64 44.21 34.50
CA VAL A 269 26.42 42.92 35.13
C VAL A 269 25.95 43.11 36.55
N THR A 270 24.71 42.78 36.87
CA THR A 270 24.22 42.77 38.26
C THR A 270 24.36 41.34 38.81
N HIS A 271 25.27 41.13 39.74
CA HIS A 271 25.37 39.91 40.52
C HIS A 271 24.25 39.88 41.59
N VAL A 272 23.34 38.92 41.48
CA VAL A 272 22.42 38.63 42.58
C VAL A 272 23.10 37.58 43.46
N VAL A 273 23.54 38.00 44.65
CA VAL A 273 24.04 37.10 45.69
C VAL A 273 22.83 36.48 46.36
N ALA A 274 22.72 35.15 46.31
CA ALA A 274 21.77 34.37 47.09
C ALA A 274 22.22 34.42 48.54
N GLY A 275 21.50 35.17 49.37
CA GLY A 275 21.64 35.16 50.84
C GLY A 275 20.99 33.90 51.43
N GLN A 276 21.59 33.40 52.49
CA GLN A 276 21.36 32.20 53.32
C GLN A 276 19.92 31.86 53.61
#